data_3e05002db799112584a5e9babc1b94d8
#
_entry.id   3e05002db799112584a5e9babc1b94d8
#
_cell.length_a   1.000
_cell.length_b   1.000
_cell.length_c   1.000
_cell.angle_alpha   90.00
_cell.angle_beta   90.00
_cell.angle_gamma   90.00
#
_symmetry.space_group_name_H-M   'P 1'
#
loop_
_entity.id
_entity.type
_entity.pdbx_description
1 polymer ?
#
loop_
_entity_poly.entity_id
_entity_poly.type
_entity_poly.pdbx_seq_one_letter_code
_entity_poly.pdbx_strand_id
1 'polypeptide(L)'
;MDYQPNNKALPAGSLGGLIGNWLNNNPWLRDESIIKGVYKDKLTASLDKADKNINSTVSRKLLNGDRNIENIASLLDNWVDNHPWAHGGWVPGNVDWDEFITNLDQSDAGANPIQQVREEIMELVRVLLETVSGKTAVEIGMGRCGGSHYLWSLMFDRVVTVDVDEKLIERFKYEHMPSSKQSTFIFGKSFENNIADEVGRATHHCDFMLIDGDHSRDAVETDWRTYNHLVEPGGIIAFHDTIKVVPGELEVAGFVQDLESGAVTGNPVPMRHIHKSKFVGISYYTV
;
A
#
# COMPACT_ATOMS: atom_id res chain seq x y z
N MET A 1 25.03 41.47 -8.94
CA MET A 1 25.82 40.65 -7.99
C MET A 1 25.36 39.23 -8.18
N ASP A 2 26.18 38.49 -8.93
CA ASP A 2 25.84 37.11 -9.31
C ASP A 2 26.10 36.19 -8.12
N TYR A 3 25.02 35.58 -7.64
CA TYR A 3 25.09 34.53 -6.61
C TYR A 3 25.63 33.24 -7.24
N GLN A 4 26.89 32.95 -7.00
CA GLN A 4 27.48 31.64 -7.34
C GLN A 4 27.16 30.66 -6.20
N PRO A 5 26.39 29.57 -6.43
CA PRO A 5 26.19 28.56 -5.40
C PRO A 5 27.51 27.81 -5.15
N ASN A 6 27.86 27.72 -3.88
CA ASN A 6 29.03 26.98 -3.39
C ASN A 6 28.84 25.48 -3.65
N ASN A 7 29.34 24.97 -4.76
CA ASN A 7 29.30 23.55 -5.14
C ASN A 7 30.33 22.75 -4.29
N LYS A 8 30.10 22.60 -2.99
CA LYS A 8 30.72 21.50 -2.26
C LYS A 8 29.86 20.26 -2.46
N ALA A 9 30.35 19.32 -3.26
CA ALA A 9 29.75 18.00 -3.39
C ALA A 9 29.63 17.37 -1.99
N LEU A 10 28.41 17.06 -1.59
CA LEU A 10 28.14 16.33 -0.35
C LEU A 10 28.71 14.90 -0.47
N PRO A 11 29.21 14.30 0.61
CA PRO A 11 29.82 12.97 0.56
C PRO A 11 28.88 11.93 -0.06
N ALA A 12 29.37 11.15 -1.01
CA ALA A 12 28.63 10.03 -1.57
C ALA A 12 28.26 9.06 -0.43
N GLY A 13 26.97 8.85 -0.23
CA GLY A 13 26.44 8.03 0.88
C GLY A 13 25.78 8.81 2.01
N SER A 14 25.87 10.15 2.02
CA SER A 14 25.00 10.98 2.86
C SER A 14 23.62 11.13 2.21
N LEU A 15 22.57 11.29 3.02
CA LEU A 15 21.22 11.53 2.52
C LEU A 15 21.18 12.70 1.53
N GLY A 16 21.91 13.77 1.81
CA GLY A 16 22.06 14.91 0.88
C GLY A 16 22.74 14.54 -0.44
N GLY A 17 23.68 13.60 -0.44
CA GLY A 17 24.31 13.06 -1.65
C GLY A 17 23.36 12.19 -2.46
N LEU A 18 22.52 11.40 -1.81
CA LEU A 18 21.47 10.59 -2.43
C LEU A 18 20.38 11.47 -3.03
N ILE A 19 19.92 12.50 -2.32
CA ILE A 19 18.94 13.47 -2.80
C ILE A 19 19.51 14.28 -3.98
N GLY A 20 20.76 14.70 -3.91
CA GLY A 20 21.43 15.40 -5.00
C GLY A 20 21.55 14.54 -6.26
N ASN A 21 21.87 13.26 -6.09
CA ASN A 21 21.95 12.30 -7.19
C ASN A 21 20.56 12.00 -7.78
N TRP A 22 19.55 11.89 -6.93
CA TRP A 22 18.17 11.69 -7.34
C TRP A 22 17.62 12.91 -8.11
N LEU A 23 17.79 14.14 -7.60
CA LEU A 23 17.41 15.37 -8.31
C LEU A 23 18.14 15.53 -9.65
N ASN A 24 19.39 15.05 -9.76
CA ASN A 24 20.15 15.07 -11.00
C ASN A 24 19.62 14.09 -12.05
N ASN A 25 19.06 12.98 -11.62
CA ASN A 25 18.50 11.95 -12.48
C ASN A 25 17.01 12.18 -12.82
N ASN A 26 16.38 13.19 -12.21
CA ASN A 26 14.98 13.56 -12.45
C ASN A 26 14.86 15.05 -12.85
N PRO A 27 15.26 15.42 -14.07
CA PRO A 27 15.33 16.82 -14.52
C PRO A 27 13.97 17.54 -14.54
N TRP A 28 12.85 16.82 -14.61
CA TRP A 28 11.49 17.35 -14.56
C TRP A 28 11.11 17.91 -13.17
N LEU A 29 11.77 17.49 -12.11
CA LEU A 29 11.63 18.08 -10.77
C LEU A 29 12.36 19.42 -10.63
N ARG A 30 13.09 19.85 -11.64
CA ARG A 30 13.77 21.15 -11.67
C ARG A 30 12.88 22.29 -12.13
N ASP A 31 11.61 22.00 -12.46
CA ASP A 31 10.63 23.07 -12.73
C ASP A 31 10.39 23.83 -11.42
N GLU A 32 11.00 25.02 -11.35
CA GLU A 32 10.97 25.89 -10.16
C GLU A 32 9.55 26.27 -9.72
N SER A 33 8.54 26.11 -10.58
CA SER A 33 7.13 26.39 -10.25
C SER A 33 6.57 25.35 -9.25
N ILE A 34 7.09 24.12 -9.27
CA ILE A 34 6.70 23.04 -8.36
C ILE A 34 7.45 23.12 -7.03
N ILE A 35 8.61 23.72 -7.02
CA ILE A 35 9.52 23.77 -5.84
C ILE A 35 9.42 25.09 -5.06
N LYS A 36 8.74 26.12 -5.61
CA LYS A 36 8.66 27.44 -4.95
C LYS A 36 7.72 27.43 -3.75
N GLY A 37 8.31 27.34 -2.60
CA GLY A 37 7.80 27.84 -1.33
C GLY A 37 6.89 26.89 -0.61
N VAL A 38 6.99 26.22 0.34
CA VAL A 38 6.30 25.37 1.30
C VAL A 38 6.74 23.91 1.25
N TYR A 39 7.00 23.35 0.06
CA TYR A 39 7.35 21.92 -0.04
C TYR A 39 8.80 21.60 0.31
N LYS A 40 9.75 22.48 -0.02
CA LYS A 40 11.17 22.22 0.21
C LYS A 40 11.50 22.10 1.70
N ASP A 41 11.03 23.02 2.50
CA ASP A 41 11.32 23.03 3.95
C ASP A 41 10.58 21.91 4.69
N LYS A 42 9.34 21.60 4.27
CA LYS A 42 8.58 20.49 4.82
C LYS A 42 9.16 19.13 4.39
N LEU A 43 9.57 19.00 3.13
CA LEU A 43 10.21 17.78 2.61
C LEU A 43 11.56 17.54 3.32
N THR A 44 12.39 18.57 3.43
CA THR A 44 13.68 18.47 4.14
C THR A 44 13.47 18.12 5.61
N ALA A 45 12.54 18.77 6.28
CA ALA A 45 12.22 18.47 7.68
C ALA A 45 11.63 17.06 7.87
N SER A 46 10.82 16.58 6.92
CA SER A 46 10.26 15.23 6.95
C SER A 46 11.32 14.18 6.66
N LEU A 47 12.25 14.45 5.73
CA LEU A 47 13.38 13.57 5.43
C LEU A 47 14.36 13.49 6.60
N ASP A 48 14.68 14.61 7.24
CA ASP A 48 15.55 14.65 8.44
C ASP A 48 14.90 13.89 9.62
N LYS A 49 13.57 13.94 9.72
CA LYS A 49 12.81 13.25 10.75
C LYS A 49 12.71 11.75 10.44
N ALA A 50 12.53 11.38 9.16
CA ALA A 50 12.54 10.01 8.69
C ALA A 50 13.93 9.36 8.91
N ASP A 51 15.01 10.06 8.59
CA ASP A 51 16.38 9.56 8.79
C ASP A 51 16.70 9.31 10.27
N LYS A 52 16.25 10.18 11.17
CA LYS A 52 16.34 9.96 12.62
C LYS A 52 15.55 8.74 13.08
N ASN A 53 14.42 8.45 12.45
CA ASN A 53 13.55 7.32 12.78
C ASN A 53 14.00 5.99 12.14
N ILE A 54 14.59 6.02 10.93
CA ILE A 54 15.22 4.85 10.30
C ILE A 54 16.37 4.33 11.18
N ASN A 55 17.04 5.22 11.89
CA ASN A 55 18.02 4.88 12.92
C ASN A 55 17.41 4.50 14.27
N SER A 56 16.07 4.45 14.39
CA SER A 56 15.39 4.03 15.62
C SER A 56 15.65 2.56 15.93
N THR A 57 15.56 2.21 17.20
CA THR A 57 15.70 0.81 17.67
C THR A 57 14.64 -0.10 17.02
N VAL A 58 13.46 0.44 16.74
CA VAL A 58 12.33 -0.28 16.12
C VAL A 58 12.65 -0.65 14.67
N SER A 59 13.11 0.32 13.86
CA SER A 59 13.49 0.05 12.46
C SER A 59 14.63 -0.99 12.37
N ARG A 60 15.62 -0.90 13.27
CA ARG A 60 16.71 -1.90 13.33
C ARG A 60 16.21 -3.29 13.70
N LYS A 61 15.25 -3.39 14.61
CA LYS A 61 14.66 -4.68 15.00
C LYS A 61 13.92 -5.35 13.85
N LEU A 62 13.10 -4.60 13.09
CA LEU A 62 12.41 -5.15 11.92
C LEU A 62 13.38 -5.57 10.82
N LEU A 63 14.42 -4.78 10.56
CA LEU A 63 15.49 -5.14 9.62
C LEU A 63 16.24 -6.41 10.04
N ASN A 64 16.28 -6.72 11.34
CA ASN A 64 16.88 -7.93 11.91
C ASN A 64 15.90 -9.10 12.04
N GLY A 65 14.69 -9.01 11.49
CA GLY A 65 13.70 -10.09 11.50
C GLY A 65 12.77 -10.12 12.72
N ASP A 66 12.83 -9.14 13.62
CA ASP A 66 11.92 -9.02 14.78
C ASP A 66 10.58 -8.39 14.32
N ARG A 67 9.78 -9.17 13.62
CA ARG A 67 8.45 -8.79 13.11
C ARG A 67 7.43 -9.02 14.21
N ASN A 68 7.07 -7.97 14.94
CA ASN A 68 5.96 -7.99 15.87
C ASN A 68 5.00 -6.84 15.59
N ILE A 69 3.76 -6.98 16.05
CA ILE A 69 2.67 -6.07 15.73
C ILE A 69 2.91 -4.65 16.25
N GLU A 70 3.52 -4.49 17.43
CA GLU A 70 3.78 -3.19 18.04
C GLU A 70 4.81 -2.40 17.21
N ASN A 71 5.85 -3.07 16.75
CA ASN A 71 6.88 -2.47 15.92
C ASN A 71 6.31 -2.07 14.54
N ILE A 72 5.51 -2.94 13.92
CA ILE A 72 4.86 -2.68 12.62
C ILE A 72 3.89 -1.51 12.76
N ALA A 73 3.02 -1.52 13.78
CA ALA A 73 2.08 -0.45 14.04
C ALA A 73 2.78 0.90 14.25
N SER A 74 3.84 0.93 15.06
CA SER A 74 4.60 2.14 15.33
C SER A 74 5.27 2.72 14.08
N LEU A 75 5.81 1.87 13.20
CA LEU A 75 6.42 2.32 11.95
C LEU A 75 5.38 2.81 10.96
N LEU A 76 4.24 2.13 10.88
CA LEU A 76 3.15 2.52 9.99
C LEU A 76 2.54 3.86 10.45
N ASP A 77 2.23 4.03 11.74
CA ASP A 77 1.72 5.28 12.30
C ASP A 77 2.73 6.44 12.06
N ASN A 78 4.01 6.18 12.29
CA ASN A 78 5.05 7.18 12.01
C ASN A 78 5.15 7.52 10.51
N TRP A 79 4.96 6.55 9.62
CA TRP A 79 4.92 6.79 8.19
C TRP A 79 3.71 7.66 7.82
N VAL A 80 2.52 7.32 8.32
CA VAL A 80 1.28 8.11 8.12
C VAL A 80 1.46 9.56 8.58
N ASP A 81 2.00 9.76 9.78
CA ASP A 81 2.16 11.09 10.38
C ASP A 81 3.18 11.98 9.66
N ASN A 82 4.14 11.38 8.98
CA ASN A 82 5.27 12.10 8.40
C ASN A 82 5.36 12.00 6.88
N HIS A 83 4.57 11.14 6.24
CA HIS A 83 4.63 10.97 4.81
C HIS A 83 3.82 12.08 4.10
N PRO A 84 4.44 12.82 3.15
CA PRO A 84 3.79 13.98 2.53
C PRO A 84 2.57 13.62 1.68
N TRP A 85 2.37 12.35 1.37
CA TRP A 85 1.27 11.84 0.54
C TRP A 85 0.13 11.21 1.35
N ALA A 86 0.37 10.86 2.62
CA ALA A 86 -0.63 10.31 3.53
C ALA A 86 -1.38 11.43 4.27
N HIS A 87 -1.82 12.45 3.54
CA HIS A 87 -2.56 13.57 4.11
C HIS A 87 -3.94 13.11 4.58
N GLY A 88 -4.26 13.38 5.84
CA GLY A 88 -5.56 13.02 6.43
C GLY A 88 -5.54 11.79 7.33
N GLY A 89 -4.40 11.07 7.39
CA GLY A 89 -4.23 9.93 8.31
C GLY A 89 -5.06 8.71 7.93
N TRP A 90 -5.70 8.11 8.91
CA TRP A 90 -6.56 6.94 8.75
C TRP A 90 -8.02 7.31 8.53
N VAL A 91 -8.76 6.45 7.80
CA VAL A 91 -10.21 6.59 7.74
C VAL A 91 -10.82 6.28 9.11
N PRO A 92 -11.60 7.19 9.70
CA PRO A 92 -12.31 6.90 10.94
C PRO A 92 -13.36 5.79 10.76
N GLY A 93 -13.40 4.81 11.64
CA GLY A 93 -14.33 3.69 11.52
C GLY A 93 -15.82 4.04 11.62
N ASN A 94 -16.14 5.28 12.00
CA ASN A 94 -17.50 5.80 12.13
C ASN A 94 -17.85 6.91 11.12
N VAL A 95 -17.00 7.15 10.11
CA VAL A 95 -17.22 8.19 9.10
C VAL A 95 -18.48 7.90 8.29
N ASP A 96 -19.20 8.96 7.89
CA ASP A 96 -20.19 8.86 6.82
C ASP A 96 -19.45 8.76 5.49
N TRP A 97 -19.65 7.67 4.77
CA TRP A 97 -18.89 7.38 3.55
C TRP A 97 -19.19 8.38 2.43
N ASP A 98 -20.43 8.78 2.27
CA ASP A 98 -20.84 9.70 1.21
C ASP A 98 -20.23 11.10 1.47
N GLU A 99 -20.22 11.53 2.72
CA GLU A 99 -19.54 12.75 3.15
C GLU A 99 -18.02 12.63 2.96
N PHE A 100 -17.43 11.50 3.31
CA PHE A 100 -16.00 11.24 3.18
C PHE A 100 -15.54 11.29 1.71
N ILE A 101 -16.23 10.59 0.80
CA ILE A 101 -15.91 10.59 -0.63
C ILE A 101 -16.11 11.99 -1.22
N THR A 102 -17.21 12.67 -0.87
CA THR A 102 -17.45 14.04 -1.33
C THR A 102 -16.33 14.97 -0.91
N ASN A 103 -15.84 14.84 0.31
CA ASN A 103 -14.73 15.65 0.82
C ASN A 103 -13.39 15.30 0.15
N LEU A 104 -13.15 14.02 -0.18
CA LEU A 104 -11.97 13.60 -0.94
C LEU A 104 -11.95 14.21 -2.34
N ASP A 105 -13.07 14.16 -3.03
CA ASP A 105 -13.17 14.66 -4.42
C ASP A 105 -13.12 16.20 -4.50
N GLN A 106 -13.58 16.90 -3.46
CA GLN A 106 -13.54 18.37 -3.40
C GLN A 106 -12.22 18.93 -2.87
N SER A 107 -11.33 18.11 -2.34
CA SER A 107 -10.05 18.59 -1.84
C SER A 107 -9.02 18.74 -2.96
N ASP A 108 -8.97 19.92 -3.57
CA ASP A 108 -7.87 20.34 -4.49
C ASP A 108 -6.47 20.22 -3.84
N ALA A 109 -6.40 20.09 -2.54
CA ALA A 109 -5.16 19.98 -1.77
C ALA A 109 -4.70 18.53 -1.55
N GLY A 110 -5.40 17.54 -2.13
CA GLY A 110 -4.96 16.16 -2.11
C GLY A 110 -4.85 15.57 -0.71
N ALA A 111 -5.91 15.67 0.11
CA ALA A 111 -6.04 14.78 1.25
C ALA A 111 -6.11 13.35 0.69
N ASN A 112 -5.05 12.59 0.89
CA ASN A 112 -4.95 11.19 0.50
C ASN A 112 -4.78 10.36 1.78
N PRO A 113 -5.87 10.13 2.56
CA PRO A 113 -5.79 9.26 3.70
C PRO A 113 -5.49 7.84 3.24
N ILE A 114 -4.96 7.03 4.15
CA ILE A 114 -4.99 5.59 3.96
C ILE A 114 -6.47 5.20 3.98
N GLN A 115 -6.97 4.68 2.87
CA GLN A 115 -8.38 4.34 2.67
C GLN A 115 -8.77 3.05 3.41
N GLN A 116 -8.17 2.82 4.57
CA GLN A 116 -8.40 1.66 5.43
C GLN A 116 -8.61 2.10 6.87
N VAL A 117 -9.38 1.34 7.62
CA VAL A 117 -9.57 1.55 9.05
C VAL A 117 -8.43 0.87 9.80
N ARG A 118 -7.72 1.64 10.63
CA ARG A 118 -6.52 1.19 11.33
C ARG A 118 -6.74 -0.10 12.14
N GLU A 119 -7.84 -0.18 12.86
CA GLU A 119 -8.18 -1.33 13.69
C GLU A 119 -8.38 -2.60 12.85
N GLU A 120 -8.96 -2.48 11.66
CA GLU A 120 -9.19 -3.59 10.74
C GLU A 120 -7.88 -4.10 10.15
N ILE A 121 -7.06 -3.19 9.65
CA ILE A 121 -5.78 -3.58 9.04
C ILE A 121 -4.81 -4.15 10.07
N MET A 122 -4.78 -3.63 11.31
CA MET A 122 -3.93 -4.17 12.36
C MET A 122 -4.41 -5.53 12.87
N GLU A 123 -5.70 -5.82 12.80
CA GLU A 123 -6.23 -7.16 13.05
C GLU A 123 -5.76 -8.14 11.97
N LEU A 124 -5.81 -7.74 10.68
CA LEU A 124 -5.27 -8.56 9.59
C LEU A 124 -3.76 -8.78 9.75
N VAL A 125 -3.01 -7.74 10.13
CA VAL A 125 -1.56 -7.86 10.43
C VAL A 125 -1.30 -8.95 11.48
N ARG A 126 -2.10 -8.99 12.56
CA ARG A 126 -1.97 -10.02 13.61
C ARG A 126 -2.19 -11.42 13.02
N VAL A 127 -3.26 -11.59 12.24
CA VAL A 127 -3.55 -12.88 11.58
C VAL A 127 -2.40 -13.30 10.68
N LEU A 128 -1.86 -12.38 9.88
CA LEU A 128 -0.74 -12.68 8.96
C LEU A 128 0.53 -13.08 9.73
N LEU A 129 0.87 -12.38 10.82
CA LEU A 129 2.04 -12.71 11.65
C LEU A 129 1.95 -14.11 12.28
N GLU A 130 0.73 -14.57 12.57
CA GLU A 130 0.49 -15.88 13.16
C GLU A 130 0.40 -17.01 12.12
N THR A 131 0.05 -16.68 10.87
CA THR A 131 -0.35 -17.69 9.88
C THR A 131 0.69 -17.89 8.78
N VAL A 132 1.29 -16.79 8.26
CA VAL A 132 2.12 -16.87 7.05
C VAL A 132 3.61 -16.67 7.32
N SER A 133 4.44 -17.18 6.40
CA SER A 133 5.91 -17.11 6.55
C SER A 133 6.49 -15.70 6.31
N GLY A 134 5.72 -14.80 5.66
CA GLY A 134 6.15 -13.44 5.35
C GLY A 134 7.18 -13.34 4.23
N LYS A 135 7.20 -14.27 3.27
CA LYS A 135 8.12 -14.22 2.13
C LYS A 135 7.63 -13.30 1.02
N THR A 136 6.42 -13.53 0.53
CA THR A 136 5.89 -12.80 -0.62
C THR A 136 4.44 -12.39 -0.41
N ALA A 137 4.15 -11.11 -0.69
CA ALA A 137 2.79 -10.59 -0.80
C ALA A 137 2.50 -10.15 -2.24
N VAL A 138 1.26 -10.31 -2.67
CA VAL A 138 0.70 -9.72 -3.89
C VAL A 138 -0.41 -8.76 -3.49
N GLU A 139 -0.44 -7.57 -4.07
CA GLU A 139 -1.44 -6.55 -3.82
C GLU A 139 -2.02 -6.09 -5.16
N ILE A 140 -3.33 -6.16 -5.29
CA ILE A 140 -4.08 -5.62 -6.41
C ILE A 140 -4.78 -4.35 -5.96
N GLY A 141 -4.33 -3.21 -6.46
CA GLY A 141 -4.74 -1.89 -5.98
C GLY A 141 -3.89 -1.40 -4.80
N MET A 142 -3.27 -0.24 -4.97
CA MET A 142 -2.34 0.36 -3.99
C MET A 142 -2.99 1.53 -3.25
N GLY A 143 -4.20 1.91 -3.66
CA GLY A 143 -4.91 3.06 -3.14
C GLY A 143 -4.24 4.39 -3.49
N ARG A 144 -4.74 5.49 -2.92
CA ARG A 144 -4.30 6.84 -3.30
C ARG A 144 -2.93 7.25 -2.76
N CYS A 145 -2.47 6.65 -1.68
CA CYS A 145 -1.20 7.02 -1.04
C CYS A 145 -0.19 5.89 -0.90
N GLY A 146 -0.55 4.66 -1.25
CA GLY A 146 0.30 3.49 -1.16
C GLY A 146 0.64 3.04 0.27
N GLY A 147 -0.17 3.41 1.25
CA GLY A 147 0.03 3.04 2.64
C GLY A 147 -0.01 1.53 2.89
N SER A 148 -0.87 0.82 2.16
CA SER A 148 -0.94 -0.64 2.21
C SER A 148 0.35 -1.27 1.67
N HIS A 149 0.86 -0.80 0.52
CA HIS A 149 2.14 -1.27 -0.01
C HIS A 149 3.29 -1.07 1.00
N TYR A 150 3.35 0.11 1.65
CA TYR A 150 4.34 0.35 2.70
C TYR A 150 4.20 -0.65 3.84
N LEU A 151 2.99 -0.90 4.32
CA LEU A 151 2.72 -1.90 5.36
C LEU A 151 3.21 -3.29 4.96
N TRP A 152 2.84 -3.77 3.76
CA TRP A 152 3.29 -5.08 3.29
C TRP A 152 4.80 -5.16 3.17
N SER A 153 5.47 -4.07 2.81
CA SER A 153 6.93 -4.02 2.77
C SER A 153 7.59 -4.16 4.14
N LEU A 154 6.91 -3.82 5.22
CA LEU A 154 7.38 -4.08 6.59
C LEU A 154 7.26 -5.56 6.97
N MET A 155 6.27 -6.27 6.38
CA MET A 155 5.89 -7.62 6.76
C MET A 155 6.51 -8.70 5.89
N PHE A 156 6.68 -8.44 4.60
CA PHE A 156 7.09 -9.45 3.61
C PHE A 156 8.47 -9.13 3.04
N ASP A 157 9.20 -10.16 2.63
CA ASP A 157 10.53 -10.00 2.01
C ASP A 157 10.40 -9.46 0.58
N ARG A 158 9.30 -9.80 -0.10
CA ARG A 158 8.93 -9.32 -1.44
C ARG A 158 7.49 -8.87 -1.46
N VAL A 159 7.22 -7.76 -2.15
CA VAL A 159 5.87 -7.29 -2.44
C VAL A 159 5.74 -7.04 -3.93
N VAL A 160 4.73 -7.61 -4.55
CA VAL A 160 4.34 -7.35 -5.94
C VAL A 160 3.02 -6.61 -5.93
N THR A 161 2.99 -5.40 -6.47
CA THR A 161 1.78 -4.56 -6.49
C THR A 161 1.40 -4.20 -7.90
N VAL A 162 0.13 -4.38 -8.23
CA VAL A 162 -0.48 -3.97 -9.50
C VAL A 162 -1.37 -2.75 -9.25
N ASP A 163 -1.21 -1.71 -10.06
CA ASP A 163 -2.09 -0.54 -10.02
C ASP A 163 -2.23 0.10 -11.39
N VAL A 164 -3.34 0.78 -11.63
CA VAL A 164 -3.63 1.52 -12.87
C VAL A 164 -3.14 2.96 -12.85
N ASP A 165 -2.68 3.47 -11.70
CA ASP A 165 -2.11 4.81 -11.57
C ASP A 165 -0.59 4.79 -11.76
N GLU A 166 -0.15 5.04 -12.99
CA GLU A 166 1.27 5.12 -13.33
C GLU A 166 2.02 6.16 -12.49
N LYS A 167 1.38 7.30 -12.20
CA LYS A 167 2.01 8.38 -11.43
C LYS A 167 2.21 7.97 -9.97
N LEU A 168 1.26 7.24 -9.40
CA LEU A 168 1.38 6.68 -8.07
C LEU A 168 2.53 5.66 -8.02
N ILE A 169 2.56 4.72 -8.96
CA ILE A 169 3.63 3.72 -9.07
C ILE A 169 4.99 4.38 -9.24
N GLU A 170 5.13 5.35 -10.14
CA GLU A 170 6.40 6.05 -10.33
C GLU A 170 6.84 6.80 -9.07
N ARG A 171 5.90 7.43 -8.37
CA ARG A 171 6.14 8.07 -7.09
C ARG A 171 6.70 7.06 -6.07
N PHE A 172 6.05 5.90 -5.92
CA PHE A 172 6.46 4.88 -4.97
C PHE A 172 7.79 4.18 -5.29
N LYS A 173 8.12 4.00 -6.55
CA LYS A 173 9.44 3.44 -6.97
C LYS A 173 10.63 4.20 -6.38
N TYR A 174 10.44 5.48 -6.06
CA TYR A 174 11.49 6.38 -5.59
C TYR A 174 11.40 6.72 -4.11
N GLU A 175 10.33 6.34 -3.41
CA GLU A 175 10.11 6.67 -2.01
C GLU A 175 10.36 5.48 -1.09
N HIS A 176 11.42 5.60 -0.33
CA HIS A 176 11.76 4.95 0.94
C HIS A 176 11.19 3.55 1.22
N MET A 177 11.53 2.61 0.37
CA MET A 177 11.40 1.22 0.77
C MET A 177 12.57 0.85 1.68
N PRO A 178 12.36 0.05 2.74
CA PRO A 178 13.46 -0.52 3.48
C PRO A 178 14.43 -1.18 2.50
N SER A 179 15.70 -0.79 2.50
CA SER A 179 16.71 -1.18 1.49
C SER A 179 16.96 -2.70 1.38
N SER A 180 16.43 -3.49 2.30
CA SER A 180 16.49 -4.96 2.33
C SER A 180 15.29 -5.64 1.68
N LYS A 181 14.27 -4.89 1.24
CA LYS A 181 13.02 -5.45 0.72
C LYS A 181 12.94 -5.27 -0.78
N GLN A 182 12.33 -6.25 -1.44
CA GLN A 182 12.09 -6.21 -2.87
C GLN A 182 10.65 -5.81 -3.15
N SER A 183 10.47 -4.66 -3.80
CA SER A 183 9.17 -4.24 -4.32
C SER A 183 9.18 -4.30 -5.84
N THR A 184 8.15 -4.89 -6.39
CA THR A 184 7.88 -4.90 -7.83
C THR A 184 6.55 -4.21 -8.07
N PHE A 185 6.57 -3.16 -8.87
CA PHE A 185 5.38 -2.42 -9.25
C PHE A 185 5.06 -2.71 -10.71
N ILE A 186 3.83 -3.10 -10.97
CA ILE A 186 3.32 -3.44 -12.29
C ILE A 186 2.20 -2.45 -12.62
N PHE A 187 2.40 -1.67 -13.68
CA PHE A 187 1.42 -0.72 -14.17
C PHE A 187 0.49 -1.39 -15.16
N GLY A 188 -0.81 -1.33 -14.91
CA GLY A 188 -1.84 -1.83 -15.83
C GLY A 188 -3.09 -2.30 -15.11
N LYS A 189 -4.05 -2.74 -15.88
CA LYS A 189 -5.28 -3.32 -15.35
C LYS A 189 -5.03 -4.77 -14.97
N SER A 190 -5.30 -5.12 -13.73
CA SER A 190 -5.04 -6.44 -13.14
C SER A 190 -5.59 -7.61 -13.97
N PHE A 191 -6.75 -7.42 -14.59
CA PHE A 191 -7.43 -8.44 -15.40
C PHE A 191 -6.87 -8.61 -16.82
N GLU A 192 -5.90 -7.80 -17.26
CA GLU A 192 -5.26 -7.98 -18.57
C GLU A 192 -4.25 -9.12 -18.55
N ASN A 193 -4.29 -10.00 -19.58
CA ASN A 193 -3.44 -11.20 -19.62
C ASN A 193 -1.94 -10.90 -19.50
N ASN A 194 -1.47 -9.82 -20.15
CA ASN A 194 -0.07 -9.40 -20.08
C ASN A 194 0.33 -9.00 -18.65
N ILE A 195 -0.57 -8.38 -17.89
CA ILE A 195 -0.36 -8.00 -16.48
C ILE A 195 -0.36 -9.25 -15.61
N ALA A 196 -1.32 -10.17 -15.82
CA ALA A 196 -1.34 -11.44 -15.11
C ALA A 196 -0.05 -12.27 -15.35
N ASP A 197 0.43 -12.32 -16.58
CA ASP A 197 1.71 -12.96 -16.93
C ASP A 197 2.90 -12.26 -16.25
N GLU A 198 2.88 -10.93 -16.10
CA GLU A 198 3.93 -10.18 -15.43
C GLU A 198 3.94 -10.46 -13.93
N VAL A 199 2.77 -10.50 -13.29
CA VAL A 199 2.65 -10.91 -11.86
C VAL A 199 3.18 -12.34 -11.70
N GLY A 200 2.77 -13.28 -12.54
CA GLY A 200 3.25 -14.66 -12.51
C GLY A 200 4.77 -14.79 -12.69
N ARG A 201 5.39 -13.92 -13.51
CA ARG A 201 6.87 -13.85 -13.62
C ARG A 201 7.54 -13.20 -12.43
N ALA A 202 6.89 -12.19 -11.82
CA ALA A 202 7.43 -11.50 -10.65
C ALA A 202 7.35 -12.37 -9.39
N THR A 203 6.31 -13.21 -9.28
CA THR A 203 6.18 -14.19 -8.21
C THR A 203 5.52 -15.45 -8.70
N HIS A 204 6.17 -16.59 -8.53
CA HIS A 204 5.55 -17.89 -8.87
C HIS A 204 4.50 -18.27 -7.82
N HIS A 205 4.71 -17.86 -6.58
CA HIS A 205 3.86 -18.14 -5.43
C HIS A 205 3.93 -17.00 -4.41
N CYS A 206 2.86 -16.83 -3.62
CA CYS A 206 2.83 -15.87 -2.53
C CYS A 206 2.17 -16.47 -1.28
N ASP A 207 2.52 -15.91 -0.12
CA ASP A 207 1.93 -16.29 1.17
C ASP A 207 0.66 -15.48 1.46
N PHE A 208 0.55 -14.32 0.84
CA PHE A 208 -0.55 -13.39 1.07
C PHE A 208 -0.94 -12.66 -0.22
N MET A 209 -2.23 -12.49 -0.41
CA MET A 209 -2.80 -11.67 -1.48
C MET A 209 -3.88 -10.76 -0.92
N LEU A 210 -3.79 -9.46 -1.25
CA LEU A 210 -4.85 -8.49 -1.04
C LEU A 210 -5.48 -8.12 -2.38
N ILE A 211 -6.80 -8.20 -2.48
CA ILE A 211 -7.60 -7.72 -3.61
C ILE A 211 -8.35 -6.48 -3.15
N ASP A 212 -7.91 -5.32 -3.61
CA ASP A 212 -8.38 -3.98 -3.25
C ASP A 212 -8.28 -3.03 -4.46
N GLY A 213 -8.61 -3.54 -5.65
CA GLY A 213 -8.54 -2.81 -6.92
C GLY A 213 -9.86 -2.17 -7.32
N ASP A 214 -10.41 -2.57 -8.46
CA ASP A 214 -11.75 -2.16 -8.90
C ASP A 214 -12.82 -2.90 -8.09
N HIS A 215 -13.74 -2.15 -7.50
CA HIS A 215 -14.75 -2.66 -6.57
C HIS A 215 -16.01 -3.22 -7.25
N SER A 216 -16.08 -3.21 -8.57
CA SER A 216 -17.18 -3.82 -9.30
C SER A 216 -17.17 -5.36 -9.15
N ARG A 217 -18.35 -5.96 -9.19
CA ARG A 217 -18.51 -7.42 -9.07
C ARG A 217 -17.64 -8.20 -10.05
N ASP A 218 -17.65 -7.80 -11.31
CA ASP A 218 -16.95 -8.49 -12.38
C ASP A 218 -15.43 -8.37 -12.23
N ALA A 219 -14.95 -7.21 -11.77
CA ALA A 219 -13.53 -6.98 -11.59
C ALA A 219 -12.96 -7.79 -10.42
N VAL A 220 -13.59 -7.75 -9.24
CA VAL A 220 -13.11 -8.52 -8.08
C VAL A 220 -13.16 -10.02 -8.33
N GLU A 221 -14.20 -10.53 -9.01
CA GLU A 221 -14.27 -11.94 -9.40
C GLU A 221 -13.18 -12.29 -10.40
N THR A 222 -12.91 -11.42 -11.38
CA THR A 222 -11.85 -11.64 -12.37
C THR A 222 -10.47 -11.64 -11.72
N ASP A 223 -10.19 -10.69 -10.85
CA ASP A 223 -8.92 -10.65 -10.11
C ASP A 223 -8.74 -11.91 -9.27
N TRP A 224 -9.77 -12.30 -8.52
CA TRP A 224 -9.71 -13.52 -7.74
C TRP A 224 -9.47 -14.76 -8.62
N ARG A 225 -10.20 -14.93 -9.72
CA ARG A 225 -10.01 -16.07 -10.63
C ARG A 225 -8.63 -16.09 -11.29
N THR A 226 -8.12 -14.92 -11.60
CA THR A 226 -6.81 -14.76 -12.26
C THR A 226 -5.66 -15.10 -11.32
N TYR A 227 -5.76 -14.76 -10.05
CA TYR A 227 -4.59 -14.78 -9.16
C TYR A 227 -4.67 -15.75 -7.98
N ASN A 228 -5.86 -16.30 -7.63
CA ASN A 228 -5.99 -17.14 -6.44
C ASN A 228 -5.04 -18.35 -6.44
N HIS A 229 -4.70 -18.88 -7.60
CA HIS A 229 -3.80 -20.03 -7.76
C HIS A 229 -2.33 -19.72 -7.43
N LEU A 230 -1.97 -18.44 -7.27
CA LEU A 230 -0.62 -18.03 -6.85
C LEU A 230 -0.44 -18.15 -5.33
N VAL A 231 -1.53 -18.23 -4.57
CA VAL A 231 -1.43 -18.33 -3.10
C VAL A 231 -1.18 -19.77 -2.69
N GLU A 232 -0.10 -19.98 -1.96
CA GLU A 232 0.29 -21.31 -1.48
C GLU A 232 -0.71 -21.86 -0.46
N PRO A 233 -0.85 -23.19 -0.35
CA PRO A 233 -1.61 -23.80 0.74
C PRO A 233 -1.13 -23.31 2.12
N GLY A 234 -2.07 -22.84 2.93
CA GLY A 234 -1.80 -22.16 4.20
C GLY A 234 -1.57 -20.66 4.09
N GLY A 235 -1.52 -20.11 2.87
CA GLY A 235 -1.52 -18.68 2.61
C GLY A 235 -2.91 -18.06 2.78
N ILE A 236 -2.99 -16.75 2.69
CA ILE A 236 -4.21 -15.96 2.92
C ILE A 236 -4.56 -15.15 1.68
N ILE A 237 -5.83 -15.21 1.28
CA ILE A 237 -6.43 -14.25 0.35
C ILE A 237 -7.38 -13.35 1.13
N ALA A 238 -7.18 -12.03 1.03
CA ALA A 238 -8.00 -11.01 1.67
C ALA A 238 -8.62 -10.07 0.63
N PHE A 239 -9.81 -9.59 0.95
CA PHE A 239 -10.58 -8.61 0.18
C PHE A 239 -10.85 -7.40 1.07
N HIS A 240 -10.73 -6.21 0.53
CA HIS A 240 -11.16 -4.99 1.19
C HIS A 240 -12.59 -4.61 0.74
N ASP A 241 -13.22 -3.62 1.41
CA ASP A 241 -14.57 -3.13 1.12
C ASP A 241 -15.69 -4.21 1.19
N THR A 242 -15.62 -5.07 2.20
CA THR A 242 -16.48 -6.25 2.31
C THR A 242 -17.73 -6.08 3.19
N ILE A 243 -18.10 -4.84 3.57
CA ILE A 243 -19.28 -4.58 4.40
C ILE A 243 -20.43 -4.03 3.57
N LYS A 244 -20.23 -2.92 2.85
CA LYS A 244 -21.29 -2.21 2.14
C LYS A 244 -21.37 -2.69 0.69
N VAL A 245 -22.61 -2.84 0.19
CA VAL A 245 -22.87 -3.02 -1.23
C VAL A 245 -23.53 -1.76 -1.76
N VAL A 246 -22.90 -1.15 -2.78
CA VAL A 246 -23.49 -0.09 -3.59
C VAL A 246 -23.58 -0.62 -5.02
N PRO A 247 -24.78 -0.95 -5.52
CA PRO A 247 -24.92 -1.57 -6.83
C PRO A 247 -24.27 -0.74 -7.95
N GLY A 248 -23.42 -1.40 -8.73
CA GLY A 248 -22.66 -0.78 -9.84
C GLY A 248 -21.40 0.00 -9.42
N GLU A 249 -21.11 0.12 -8.11
CA GLU A 249 -19.96 0.87 -7.61
C GLU A 249 -19.12 0.07 -6.60
N LEU A 250 -19.76 -0.52 -5.60
CA LEU A 250 -19.10 -1.23 -4.50
C LEU A 250 -19.79 -2.58 -4.29
N GLU A 251 -19.27 -3.62 -4.91
CA GLU A 251 -19.90 -4.94 -4.96
C GLU A 251 -19.04 -6.08 -4.41
N VAL A 252 -17.90 -5.77 -3.80
CA VAL A 252 -16.96 -6.75 -3.22
C VAL A 252 -17.63 -7.61 -2.16
N ALA A 253 -18.47 -7.01 -1.30
CA ALA A 253 -19.20 -7.73 -0.26
C ALA A 253 -20.12 -8.81 -0.85
N GLY A 254 -20.78 -8.53 -1.99
CA GLY A 254 -21.61 -9.51 -2.71
C GLY A 254 -20.79 -10.68 -3.24
N PHE A 255 -19.60 -10.41 -3.80
CA PHE A 255 -18.69 -11.46 -4.25
C PHE A 255 -18.22 -12.35 -3.10
N VAL A 256 -17.84 -11.76 -1.98
CA VAL A 256 -17.42 -12.48 -0.77
C VAL A 256 -18.54 -13.40 -0.26
N GLN A 257 -19.80 -12.93 -0.23
CA GLN A 257 -20.96 -13.76 0.14
C GLN A 257 -21.17 -14.95 -0.80
N ASP A 258 -20.96 -14.74 -2.10
CA ASP A 258 -21.06 -15.81 -3.09
C ASP A 258 -19.91 -16.83 -2.99
N LEU A 259 -18.70 -16.41 -2.62
CA LEU A 259 -17.62 -17.33 -2.27
C LEU A 259 -17.98 -18.15 -1.02
N GLU A 260 -18.45 -17.46 0.03
CA GLU A 260 -18.81 -18.09 1.30
C GLU A 260 -19.96 -19.10 1.16
N SER A 261 -20.95 -18.79 0.33
CA SER A 261 -22.06 -19.70 0.03
C SER A 261 -21.70 -20.83 -0.92
N GLY A 262 -20.59 -20.75 -1.64
CA GLY A 262 -20.17 -21.69 -2.68
C GLY A 262 -20.80 -21.41 -4.04
N ALA A 263 -21.47 -20.29 -4.25
CA ALA A 263 -22.09 -19.94 -5.53
C ALA A 263 -21.05 -19.77 -6.66
N VAL A 264 -19.83 -19.34 -6.33
CA VAL A 264 -18.74 -19.12 -7.28
C VAL A 264 -17.95 -20.41 -7.55
N THR A 265 -17.70 -21.20 -6.51
CA THR A 265 -16.76 -22.34 -6.55
C THR A 265 -17.43 -23.71 -6.59
N GLY A 266 -18.74 -23.76 -6.37
CA GLY A 266 -19.50 -25.00 -6.15
C GLY A 266 -19.36 -25.58 -4.74
N ASN A 267 -18.43 -25.06 -3.93
CA ASN A 267 -18.26 -25.42 -2.52
C ASN A 267 -18.07 -24.16 -1.69
N PRO A 268 -18.63 -24.11 -0.45
CA PRO A 268 -18.43 -22.98 0.45
C PRO A 268 -16.96 -22.72 0.77
N VAL A 269 -16.54 -21.46 0.71
CA VAL A 269 -15.21 -21.01 1.16
C VAL A 269 -15.34 -20.51 2.60
N PRO A 270 -14.54 -20.99 3.57
CA PRO A 270 -14.66 -20.63 4.97
C PRO A 270 -14.12 -19.21 5.23
N MET A 271 -14.91 -18.21 4.91
CA MET A 271 -14.56 -16.81 5.09
C MET A 271 -14.47 -16.41 6.57
N ARG A 272 -13.61 -15.49 6.87
CA ARG A 272 -13.49 -14.78 8.16
C ARG A 272 -13.57 -13.29 7.90
N HIS A 273 -14.19 -12.54 8.84
CA HIS A 273 -14.50 -11.14 8.66
C HIS A 273 -13.90 -10.30 9.77
N ILE A 274 -13.26 -9.20 9.37
CA ILE A 274 -12.75 -8.15 10.25
C ILE A 274 -13.56 -6.89 9.94
N HIS A 275 -14.65 -6.72 10.64
CA HIS A 275 -15.61 -5.64 10.46
C HIS A 275 -15.63 -4.76 11.71
N LYS A 276 -14.82 -3.71 11.75
CA LYS A 276 -14.74 -2.73 12.85
C LYS A 276 -15.36 -1.38 12.46
N SER A 277 -15.57 -1.17 11.16
CA SER A 277 -16.24 0.00 10.60
C SER A 277 -17.69 -0.32 10.19
N LYS A 278 -18.36 0.67 9.60
CA LYS A 278 -19.71 0.51 9.04
C LYS A 278 -19.71 0.36 7.51
N PHE A 279 -18.59 0.57 6.86
CA PHE A 279 -18.56 0.75 5.41
C PHE A 279 -17.56 -0.14 4.69
N VAL A 280 -16.33 -0.15 5.11
CA VAL A 280 -15.24 -0.87 4.43
C VAL A 280 -15.15 -2.31 4.90
N GLY A 281 -14.25 -2.65 5.78
CA GLY A 281 -14.08 -4.00 6.29
C GLY A 281 -13.19 -4.88 5.44
N ILE A 282 -12.66 -5.91 6.07
CA ILE A 282 -11.78 -6.89 5.45
C ILE A 282 -12.41 -8.26 5.63
N SER A 283 -12.45 -9.05 4.55
CA SER A 283 -12.79 -10.47 4.63
C SER A 283 -11.65 -11.29 4.04
N TYR A 284 -11.37 -12.44 4.64
CA TYR A 284 -10.26 -13.28 4.20
C TYR A 284 -10.53 -14.76 4.43
N TYR A 285 -9.76 -15.60 3.76
CA TYR A 285 -9.73 -17.03 4.01
C TYR A 285 -8.31 -17.58 3.85
N THR A 286 -8.07 -18.76 4.43
CA THR A 286 -6.83 -19.53 4.26
C THR A 286 -7.02 -20.54 3.13
N VAL A 287 -6.09 -20.56 2.18
CA VAL A 287 -6.06 -21.46 1.02
C VAL A 287 -5.71 -22.89 1.42
#